data_0d1a927db3f472df707b01a5ca89d8e2
#
_entry.id   0d1a927db3f472df707b01a5ca89d8e2
#
_cell.length_a   1.000
_cell.length_b   1.000
_cell.length_c   1.000
_cell.angle_alpha   90.00
_cell.angle_beta   90.00
_cell.angle_gamma   90.00
#
_symmetry.space_group_name_H-M   'P 1'
#
loop_
_entity.id
_entity.type
_entity.pdbx_description
1 polymer ?
#
loop_
_entity_poly.entity_id
_entity_poly.type
_entity_poly.pdbx_seq_one_letter_code
_entity_poly.pdbx_strand_id
1 'polypeptide(L)'
;VDRAKAPWDYTIFGHDAETPEPEGRVVPLDFRKKFAGHNWVDNWTINGKSFPKTDPIRVRAGYRYRLRFDNQSDEAHPVHLHRHSFELTRFAGKPTAGVIKDVVVVPTMNKVEVDFTADNPGPPLFHCHQQLHMDYGFMAMVQYGD
;
A
#
# COMPACT_ATOMS: atom_id res chain seq x y z
N VAL A 1 0.97 30.27 20.45
CA VAL A 1 1.18 29.09 19.61
C VAL A 1 -0.15 28.38 19.49
N ASP A 2 -0.74 28.45 18.32
CA ASP A 2 -2.06 27.90 18.04
C ASP A 2 -1.96 26.36 18.03
N ARG A 3 -2.37 25.71 19.11
CA ARG A 3 -2.37 24.26 19.29
C ARG A 3 -3.54 23.56 18.58
N ALA A 4 -4.30 24.29 17.78
CA ALA A 4 -5.55 23.80 17.21
C ALA A 4 -5.44 23.25 15.77
N LYS A 5 -4.26 23.24 15.16
CA LYS A 5 -4.10 22.65 13.84
C LYS A 5 -3.88 21.14 13.97
N ALA A 6 -4.84 20.36 13.46
CA ALA A 6 -4.66 18.92 13.31
C ALA A 6 -3.35 18.64 12.55
N PRO A 7 -2.63 17.57 12.92
CA PRO A 7 -1.43 17.20 12.19
C PRO A 7 -1.75 17.02 10.72
N TRP A 8 -0.82 17.48 9.88
CA TRP A 8 -0.95 17.38 8.42
C TRP A 8 -1.03 15.91 7.98
N ASP A 9 -1.97 15.59 7.12
CA ASP A 9 -2.06 14.31 6.44
C ASP A 9 -2.61 14.49 5.01
N TYR A 10 -2.66 13.43 4.22
CA TYR A 10 -3.11 13.47 2.82
C TYR A 10 -4.57 13.90 2.65
N THR A 11 -5.41 13.75 3.67
CA THR A 11 -6.85 14.04 3.57
C THR A 11 -7.13 15.53 3.35
N ILE A 12 -6.18 16.41 3.64
CA ILE A 12 -6.32 17.85 3.37
C ILE A 12 -6.45 18.18 1.88
N PHE A 13 -5.98 17.30 1.01
CA PHE A 13 -6.04 17.48 -0.46
C PHE A 13 -7.30 16.88 -1.07
N GLY A 14 -8.08 16.16 -0.31
CA GLY A 14 -9.31 15.52 -0.74
C GLY A 14 -10.53 16.12 -0.06
N HIS A 15 -11.61 15.38 -0.12
CA HIS A 15 -12.85 15.74 0.57
C HIS A 15 -13.38 14.54 1.34
N ASP A 16 -14.13 14.81 2.40
CA ASP A 16 -14.73 13.77 3.23
C ASP A 16 -15.81 13.03 2.43
N ALA A 17 -15.52 11.80 2.06
CA ALA A 17 -16.44 10.92 1.36
C ALA A 17 -16.06 9.46 1.57
N GLU A 18 -17.07 8.63 1.74
CA GLU A 18 -16.89 7.17 1.69
C GLU A 18 -16.90 6.73 0.22
N THR A 19 -15.91 5.93 -0.15
CA THR A 19 -15.86 5.31 -1.47
C THR A 19 -16.48 3.92 -1.40
N PRO A 20 -17.47 3.59 -2.25
CA PRO A 20 -18.05 2.25 -2.29
C PRO A 20 -17.00 1.17 -2.51
N GLU A 21 -17.30 -0.05 -2.10
CA GLU A 21 -16.43 -1.18 -2.39
C GLU A 21 -16.27 -1.36 -3.90
N PRO A 22 -15.06 -1.66 -4.37
CA PRO A 22 -14.81 -1.87 -5.79
C PRO A 22 -15.44 -3.18 -6.28
N GLU A 23 -15.73 -3.24 -7.57
CA GLU A 23 -16.27 -4.44 -8.22
C GLU A 23 -15.32 -5.64 -8.21
N GLY A 24 -14.01 -5.40 -8.12
CA GLY A 24 -13.02 -6.43 -7.89
C GLY A 24 -13.07 -6.93 -6.46
N ARG A 25 -11.96 -6.90 -5.77
CA ARG A 25 -11.91 -7.31 -4.38
C ARG A 25 -11.05 -6.36 -3.54
N VAL A 26 -11.23 -6.45 -2.23
CA VAL A 26 -10.31 -5.85 -1.27
C VAL A 26 -9.14 -6.82 -1.06
N VAL A 27 -7.93 -6.34 -1.26
CA VAL A 27 -6.69 -7.11 -1.09
C VAL A 27 -6.00 -6.64 0.19
N PRO A 28 -6.01 -7.43 1.26
CA PRO A 28 -5.29 -7.07 2.49
C PRO A 28 -3.78 -7.29 2.29
N LEU A 29 -3.00 -6.29 2.69
CA LEU A 29 -1.53 -6.33 2.64
C LEU A 29 -0.99 -5.91 4.01
N ASP A 30 -0.57 -6.89 4.78
CA ASP A 30 0.00 -6.74 6.13
C ASP A 30 1.51 -6.59 6.03
N PHE A 31 2.06 -5.51 6.57
CA PHE A 31 3.50 -5.22 6.55
C PHE A 31 4.11 -5.47 7.92
N ARG A 32 5.07 -6.38 7.98
CA ARG A 32 5.80 -6.69 9.22
C ARG A 32 7.29 -6.78 8.98
N LYS A 33 8.02 -6.44 10.02
CA LYS A 33 9.46 -6.69 10.11
C LYS A 33 9.67 -8.08 10.67
N LYS A 34 10.56 -8.85 10.04
CA LYS A 34 11.01 -10.15 10.53
C LYS A 34 12.50 -10.10 10.82
N PHE A 35 12.86 -10.27 12.06
CA PHE A 35 14.26 -10.31 12.46
C PHE A 35 14.99 -11.48 11.79
N ALA A 36 16.08 -11.21 11.09
CA ALA A 36 16.84 -12.20 10.31
C ALA A 36 18.06 -12.72 11.09
N GLY A 37 17.84 -13.30 12.23
CA GLY A 37 18.77 -14.03 13.10
C GLY A 37 20.29 -13.82 12.91
N HIS A 38 20.86 -14.41 11.87
CA HIS A 38 22.32 -14.44 11.70
C HIS A 38 22.93 -13.26 10.94
N ASN A 39 22.17 -12.52 10.19
CA ASN A 39 22.71 -11.48 9.29
C ASN A 39 22.58 -10.06 9.84
N TRP A 40 22.03 -9.87 11.02
CA TRP A 40 21.79 -8.56 11.66
C TRP A 40 20.96 -7.59 10.81
N VAL A 41 20.33 -8.08 9.75
CA VAL A 41 19.47 -7.29 8.87
C VAL A 41 18.04 -7.80 8.98
N ASP A 42 17.11 -6.88 9.18
CA ASP A 42 15.70 -7.21 9.23
C ASP A 42 15.17 -7.50 7.83
N ASN A 43 14.42 -8.58 7.69
CA ASN A 43 13.62 -8.83 6.49
C ASN A 43 12.24 -8.22 6.64
N TRP A 44 11.69 -7.82 5.51
CA TRP A 44 10.34 -7.29 5.44
C TRP A 44 9.40 -8.31 4.82
N THR A 45 8.19 -8.40 5.38
CA THR A 45 7.19 -9.33 4.90
C THR A 45 5.91 -8.61 4.48
N ILE A 46 5.30 -9.13 3.43
CA ILE A 46 3.93 -8.82 3.03
C ILE A 46 3.12 -10.10 3.25
N ASN A 47 2.14 -10.04 4.15
CA ASN A 47 1.33 -11.20 4.54
C ASN A 47 2.19 -12.39 4.99
N GLY A 48 3.26 -12.11 5.74
CA GLY A 48 4.15 -13.12 6.33
C GLY A 48 5.23 -13.66 5.40
N LYS A 49 5.34 -13.20 4.17
CA LYS A 49 6.31 -13.66 3.18
C LYS A 49 7.18 -12.52 2.67
N SER A 50 8.45 -12.81 2.40
CA SER A 50 9.40 -11.88 1.78
C SER A 50 9.58 -12.21 0.30
N PHE A 51 9.68 -11.17 -0.54
CA PHE A 51 10.01 -11.37 -1.96
C PHE A 51 11.33 -12.16 -2.11
N PRO A 52 11.43 -13.13 -3.03
CA PRO A 52 10.49 -13.46 -4.11
C PRO A 52 9.35 -14.42 -3.75
N LYS A 53 9.16 -14.75 -2.48
CA LYS A 53 8.13 -15.70 -2.02
C LYS A 53 6.79 -15.05 -1.67
N THR A 54 6.66 -13.73 -1.83
CA THR A 54 5.40 -13.02 -1.62
C THR A 54 4.32 -13.51 -2.58
N ASP A 55 3.09 -13.62 -2.09
CA ASP A 55 1.95 -13.95 -2.94
C ASP A 55 1.71 -12.81 -3.93
N PRO A 56 1.48 -13.11 -5.21
CA PRO A 56 1.17 -12.07 -6.18
C PRO A 56 -0.21 -11.45 -5.92
N ILE A 57 -0.33 -10.17 -6.21
CA ILE A 57 -1.62 -9.48 -6.24
C ILE A 57 -2.29 -9.80 -7.56
N ARG A 58 -3.25 -10.71 -7.56
CA ARG A 58 -3.92 -11.17 -8.77
C ARG A 58 -5.04 -10.24 -9.15
N VAL A 59 -5.03 -9.76 -10.39
CA VAL A 59 -6.01 -8.81 -10.92
C VAL A 59 -6.50 -9.25 -12.30
N ARG A 60 -7.72 -8.83 -12.63
CA ARG A 60 -8.32 -8.97 -13.95
C ARG A 60 -8.38 -7.60 -14.62
N ALA A 61 -7.99 -7.52 -15.89
CA ALA A 61 -8.01 -6.28 -16.64
C ALA A 61 -9.40 -5.63 -16.66
N GLY A 62 -9.43 -4.32 -16.43
CA GLY A 62 -10.65 -3.51 -16.40
C GLY A 62 -11.34 -3.43 -15.05
N TYR A 63 -10.99 -4.27 -14.08
CA TYR A 63 -11.61 -4.24 -12.76
C TYR A 63 -10.89 -3.28 -11.82
N ARG A 64 -11.65 -2.68 -10.90
CA ARG A 64 -11.13 -1.84 -9.82
C ARG A 64 -10.91 -2.69 -8.57
N TYR A 65 -9.78 -2.49 -7.90
CA TYR A 65 -9.38 -3.21 -6.70
C TYR A 65 -9.05 -2.23 -5.57
N ARG A 66 -9.26 -2.65 -4.34
CA ARG A 66 -8.84 -1.90 -3.15
C ARG A 66 -7.67 -2.62 -2.50
N LEU A 67 -6.55 -1.93 -2.34
CA LEU A 67 -5.43 -2.39 -1.52
C LEU A 67 -5.59 -1.81 -0.12
N ARG A 68 -5.61 -2.67 0.87
CA ARG A 68 -5.66 -2.27 2.29
C ARG A 68 -4.31 -2.52 2.89
N PHE A 69 -3.54 -1.46 3.11
CA PHE A 69 -2.23 -1.52 3.74
C PHE A 69 -2.41 -1.49 5.26
N ASP A 70 -1.90 -2.50 5.93
CA ASP A 70 -1.87 -2.58 7.39
C ASP A 70 -0.41 -2.63 7.84
N ASN A 71 0.12 -1.49 8.27
CA ASN A 71 1.50 -1.38 8.70
C ASN A 71 1.61 -1.76 10.18
N GLN A 72 2.05 -2.99 10.44
CA GLN A 72 2.28 -3.55 11.77
C GLN A 72 3.75 -3.40 12.20
N SER A 73 4.42 -2.33 11.76
CA SER A 73 5.82 -2.06 12.09
C SER A 73 6.01 -0.67 12.70
N ASP A 74 7.16 -0.47 13.31
CA ASP A 74 7.58 0.78 13.93
C ASP A 74 8.21 1.78 12.93
N GLU A 75 8.17 1.47 11.64
CA GLU A 75 8.68 2.35 10.57
C GLU A 75 7.57 2.68 9.59
N ALA A 76 7.55 3.93 9.11
CA ALA A 76 6.67 4.34 8.03
C ALA A 76 7.18 3.82 6.68
N HIS A 77 6.27 3.47 5.78
CA HIS A 77 6.63 2.92 4.47
C HIS A 77 6.01 3.72 3.34
N PRO A 78 6.82 4.42 2.50
CA PRO A 78 6.35 4.90 1.22
C PRO A 78 6.19 3.71 0.27
N VAL A 79 4.96 3.40 -0.11
CA VAL A 79 4.67 2.27 -1.01
C VAL A 79 4.29 2.78 -2.39
N HIS A 80 4.79 2.10 -3.41
CA HIS A 80 4.63 2.46 -4.81
C HIS A 80 4.06 1.29 -5.60
N LEU A 81 3.07 1.59 -6.45
CA LEU A 81 2.52 0.67 -7.42
C LEU A 81 2.98 1.10 -8.82
N HIS A 82 3.79 0.27 -9.47
CA HIS A 82 4.26 0.56 -10.82
C HIS A 82 3.11 0.56 -11.83
N ARG A 83 3.22 1.42 -12.83
CA ARG A 83 2.35 1.50 -14.01
C ARG A 83 0.89 1.90 -13.72
N HIS A 84 0.54 2.17 -12.47
CA HIS A 84 -0.81 2.54 -12.07
C HIS A 84 -0.77 3.74 -11.14
N SER A 85 -1.77 4.60 -11.28
CA SER A 85 -2.14 5.54 -10.23
C SER A 85 -3.25 4.94 -9.39
N PHE A 86 -3.36 5.37 -8.15
CA PHE A 86 -4.43 4.94 -7.27
C PHE A 86 -5.10 6.14 -6.59
N GLU A 87 -6.34 5.97 -6.20
CA GLU A 87 -7.08 6.94 -5.40
C GLU A 87 -7.01 6.55 -3.93
N LEU A 88 -6.63 7.50 -3.08
CA LEU A 88 -6.69 7.33 -1.64
C LEU A 88 -8.15 7.30 -1.19
N THR A 89 -8.57 6.23 -0.53
CA THR A 89 -9.95 6.05 -0.07
C THR A 89 -10.08 6.11 1.44
N ARG A 90 -9.02 5.81 2.17
CA ARG A 90 -8.98 5.92 3.64
C ARG A 90 -7.54 6.13 4.11
N PHE A 91 -7.35 7.05 5.04
CA PHE A 91 -6.04 7.32 5.62
C PHE A 91 -6.14 7.36 7.15
N ALA A 92 -5.46 6.43 7.81
CA ALA A 92 -5.44 6.30 9.28
C ALA A 92 -6.85 6.36 9.89
N GLY A 93 -7.81 5.64 9.28
CA GLY A 93 -9.20 5.56 9.70
C GLY A 93 -10.12 6.67 9.18
N LYS A 94 -9.60 7.68 8.49
CA LYS A 94 -10.40 8.77 7.92
C LYS A 94 -10.74 8.48 6.47
N PRO A 95 -12.02 8.44 6.07
CA PRO A 95 -12.40 8.32 4.68
C PRO A 95 -12.05 9.59 3.92
N THR A 96 -11.63 9.44 2.66
CA THR A 96 -11.34 10.56 1.77
C THR A 96 -11.58 10.18 0.31
N ALA A 97 -11.72 11.17 -0.54
CA ALA A 97 -11.83 10.99 -1.99
C ALA A 97 -11.15 12.14 -2.73
N GLY A 98 -10.78 11.91 -3.98
CA GLY A 98 -10.21 12.93 -4.86
C GLY A 98 -8.69 13.07 -4.80
N VAL A 99 -7.99 12.28 -3.97
CA VAL A 99 -6.52 12.30 -3.89
C VAL A 99 -5.96 11.16 -4.74
N ILE A 100 -5.34 11.52 -5.87
CA ILE A 100 -4.73 10.56 -6.80
C ILE A 100 -3.21 10.58 -6.62
N LYS A 101 -2.63 9.41 -6.45
CA LYS A 101 -1.18 9.23 -6.21
C LYS A 101 -0.68 7.94 -6.85
N ASP A 102 0.62 7.80 -6.92
CA ASP A 102 1.31 6.54 -7.27
C ASP A 102 2.25 6.06 -6.15
N VAL A 103 2.53 6.93 -5.19
CA VAL A 103 3.24 6.63 -3.95
C VAL A 103 2.45 7.19 -2.77
N VAL A 104 2.29 6.42 -1.72
CA VAL A 104 1.68 6.89 -0.47
C VAL A 104 2.49 6.39 0.72
N VAL A 105 2.69 7.25 1.70
CA VAL A 105 3.33 6.86 2.97
C VAL A 105 2.28 6.21 3.87
N VAL A 106 2.54 4.97 4.26
CA VAL A 106 1.74 4.27 5.27
C VAL A 106 2.40 4.50 6.64
N PRO A 107 1.78 5.28 7.53
CA PRO A 107 2.39 5.58 8.82
C PRO A 107 2.57 4.33 9.68
N THR A 108 3.50 4.41 10.62
CA THR A 108 3.76 3.36 11.58
C THR A 108 2.48 2.99 12.35
N MET A 109 2.22 1.70 12.51
CA MET A 109 1.06 1.14 13.24
C MET A 109 -0.30 1.67 12.76
N ASN A 110 -0.41 2.02 11.48
CA ASN A 110 -1.63 2.55 10.87
C ASN A 110 -2.04 1.81 9.61
N LYS A 111 -3.25 2.08 9.16
CA LYS A 111 -3.85 1.51 7.96
C LYS A 111 -4.12 2.60 6.93
N VAL A 112 -3.90 2.27 5.65
CA VAL A 112 -4.22 3.12 4.51
C VAL A 112 -4.91 2.26 3.45
N GLU A 113 -5.96 2.78 2.83
CA GLU A 113 -6.64 2.10 1.73
C GLU A 113 -6.57 2.94 0.46
N VAL A 114 -6.28 2.28 -0.64
CA VAL A 114 -6.23 2.89 -1.98
C VAL A 114 -6.98 2.02 -2.97
N ASP A 115 -7.61 2.65 -3.96
CA ASP A 115 -8.26 1.98 -5.08
C ASP A 115 -7.47 2.23 -6.36
N PHE A 116 -7.31 1.20 -7.18
CA PHE A 116 -6.75 1.33 -8.52
C PHE A 116 -7.53 0.48 -9.52
N THR A 117 -7.53 0.92 -10.76
CA THR A 117 -8.09 0.16 -11.89
C THR A 117 -6.97 -0.60 -12.59
N ALA A 118 -7.17 -1.89 -12.81
CA ALA A 118 -6.20 -2.74 -13.50
C ALA A 118 -6.30 -2.51 -15.03
N ASP A 119 -5.75 -1.41 -15.51
CA ASP A 119 -5.88 -0.94 -16.89
C ASP A 119 -4.56 -0.86 -17.67
N ASN A 120 -3.46 -1.34 -17.08
CA ASN A 120 -2.15 -1.31 -17.71
C ASN A 120 -1.43 -2.64 -17.51
N PRO A 121 -1.76 -3.68 -18.30
CA PRO A 121 -1.17 -5.00 -18.18
C PRO A 121 0.35 -4.98 -18.44
N GLY A 122 1.03 -5.90 -17.82
CA GLY A 122 2.48 -6.06 -17.79
C GLY A 122 2.86 -6.54 -16.40
N PRO A 123 4.14 -6.76 -16.10
CA PRO A 123 4.57 -7.15 -14.76
C PRO A 123 4.78 -5.91 -13.86
N PRO A 124 3.70 -5.27 -13.34
CA PRO A 124 3.89 -4.16 -12.42
C PRO A 124 4.32 -4.69 -11.05
N LEU A 125 5.25 -3.97 -10.44
CA LEU A 125 5.72 -4.24 -9.09
C LEU A 125 4.97 -3.37 -8.09
N PHE A 126 4.69 -3.95 -6.95
CA PHE A 126 4.30 -3.22 -5.74
C PHE A 126 5.44 -3.34 -4.74
N HIS A 127 5.96 -2.21 -4.22
CA HIS A 127 7.08 -2.26 -3.28
C HIS A 127 7.15 -1.02 -2.38
N CYS A 128 7.86 -1.18 -1.25
CA CYS A 128 8.30 -0.04 -0.48
C CYS A 128 9.37 0.73 -1.26
N HIS A 129 9.29 2.05 -1.30
CA HIS A 129 10.23 2.89 -2.03
C HIS A 129 11.53 3.17 -1.26
N GLN A 130 11.67 2.65 -0.05
CA GLN A 130 12.94 2.65 0.67
C GLN A 130 13.79 1.48 0.19
N GLN A 131 15.00 1.79 -0.30
CA GLN A 131 15.86 0.81 -0.97
C GLN A 131 16.17 -0.41 -0.08
N LEU A 132 16.54 -0.18 1.17
CA LEU A 132 16.83 -1.29 2.10
C LEU A 132 15.61 -2.18 2.33
N HIS A 133 14.43 -1.62 2.48
CA HIS A 133 13.22 -2.42 2.69
C HIS A 133 12.90 -3.26 1.45
N MET A 134 13.02 -2.67 0.27
CA MET A 134 12.81 -3.34 -1.01
C MET A 134 13.80 -4.49 -1.21
N ASP A 135 15.10 -4.25 -0.96
CA ASP A 135 16.16 -5.23 -1.12
C ASP A 135 16.02 -6.41 -0.17
N TYR A 136 15.39 -6.20 0.99
CA TYR A 136 15.17 -7.24 2.00
C TYR A 136 13.73 -7.73 2.08
N GLY A 137 13.01 -7.72 0.97
CA GLY A 137 11.81 -8.49 0.80
C GLY A 137 10.49 -7.72 0.70
N PHE A 138 10.50 -6.38 0.81
CA PHE A 138 9.29 -5.57 0.75
C PHE A 138 8.86 -5.32 -0.71
N MET A 139 8.44 -6.37 -1.36
CA MET A 139 8.00 -6.33 -2.76
C MET A 139 7.01 -7.46 -3.05
N ALA A 140 6.04 -7.20 -3.90
CA ALA A 140 5.15 -8.20 -4.49
C ALA A 140 4.91 -7.87 -5.96
N MET A 141 4.57 -8.88 -6.74
CA MET A 141 4.19 -8.70 -8.14
C MET A 141 2.69 -8.54 -8.27
N VAL A 142 2.24 -7.69 -9.20
CA VAL A 142 0.85 -7.67 -9.63
C VAL A 142 0.74 -8.57 -10.85
N GLN A 143 -0.14 -9.54 -10.80
CA GLN A 143 -0.31 -10.53 -11.85
C GLN A 143 -1.69 -10.39 -12.51
N TYR A 144 -1.67 -10.06 -13.79
CA TYR A 144 -2.86 -10.04 -14.60
C TYR A 144 -3.21 -11.47 -15.03
N GLY A 145 -4.49 -11.83 -14.91
CA GLY A 145 -5.00 -13.13 -15.29
C GLY A 145 -6.46 -13.07 -15.73
N ASP A 146 -6.98 -14.20 -16.18
CA ASP A 146 -8.37 -14.33 -16.60
C ASP A 146 -9.35 -14.42 -15.43
#